data_15e5a3a60682c26b078a170d23d1d29d
#
_entry.id   15e5a3a60682c26b078a170d23d1d29d
#
_cell.length_a   1.000
_cell.length_b   1.000
_cell.length_c   1.000
_cell.angle_alpha   90.00
_cell.angle_beta   90.00
_cell.angle_gamma   90.00
#
_symmetry.space_group_name_H-M   'P 1'
#
loop_
_entity.id
_entity.type
_entity.pdbx_description
1 polymer ?
#
loop_
_entity_poly.entity_id
_entity_poly.type
_entity_poly.pdbx_seq_one_letter_code
_entity_poly.pdbx_strand_id
1 'polypeptide(L)'
;DKEFESTFGEIFYMDNGLYKIDLMSGDNPYESASWSNRDRLNLFIHSEDNPERVAEGIYPVLKTPTDATNYVEAGNYSIVSGSMNWNGSAYFYMDGYTWEATYGFIDNGNVTISYNEDNEIIIEVDVTDLNGFSIKSNYIGPATITEQV
;
A
#
# COMPACT_ATOMS: atom_id res chain seq x y z
N ASP A 1 8.44 -13.72 7.48
CA ASP A 1 8.47 -12.28 7.68
C ASP A 1 8.93 -11.58 6.42
N LYS A 2 8.33 -10.45 6.11
CA LYS A 2 8.62 -9.66 4.91
C LYS A 2 8.95 -8.24 5.31
N GLU A 3 9.97 -7.66 4.67
CA GLU A 3 10.31 -6.25 4.82
C GLU A 3 10.78 -5.72 3.49
N PHE A 4 10.20 -4.63 3.02
CA PHE A 4 10.59 -4.02 1.75
C PHE A 4 10.38 -2.51 1.75
N GLU A 5 11.20 -1.81 0.97
CA GLU A 5 11.01 -0.38 0.73
C GLU A 5 10.05 -0.18 -0.43
N SER A 6 9.07 0.68 -0.22
CA SER A 6 8.13 1.08 -1.27
C SER A 6 8.68 2.31 -1.96
N THR A 7 8.81 2.23 -3.28
CA THR A 7 9.28 3.33 -4.11
C THR A 7 8.14 4.08 -4.79
N PHE A 8 6.95 3.50 -4.75
CA PHE A 8 5.72 4.13 -5.23
C PHE A 8 4.68 4.08 -4.12
N GLY A 9 3.98 5.18 -3.92
CA GLY A 9 2.90 5.27 -2.94
C GLY A 9 1.80 6.21 -3.39
N GLU A 10 0.55 5.81 -3.14
CA GLU A 10 -0.64 6.63 -3.33
C GLU A 10 -1.53 6.51 -2.10
N ILE A 11 -2.21 7.60 -1.76
CA ILE A 11 -3.22 7.61 -0.70
C ILE A 11 -4.53 8.09 -1.29
N PHE A 12 -5.58 7.35 -1.01
CA PHE A 12 -6.93 7.68 -1.42
C PHE A 12 -7.82 7.88 -0.20
N TYR A 13 -8.71 8.87 -0.25
CA TYR A 13 -9.81 8.93 0.71
C TYR A 13 -11.08 8.44 0.02
N MET A 14 -11.83 7.64 0.76
CA MET A 14 -12.97 6.90 0.25
C MET A 14 -14.28 7.50 0.79
N ASP A 15 -15.37 7.27 0.07
CA ASP A 15 -16.71 7.72 0.48
C ASP A 15 -17.20 7.09 1.80
N ASN A 16 -16.60 5.96 2.20
CA ASN A 16 -16.89 5.33 3.50
C ASN A 16 -16.12 5.97 4.68
N GLY A 17 -15.39 7.08 4.45
CA GLY A 17 -14.65 7.78 5.50
C GLY A 17 -13.29 7.20 5.86
N LEU A 18 -12.78 6.25 5.09
CA LEU A 18 -11.50 5.59 5.35
C LEU A 18 -10.43 6.04 4.35
N TYR A 19 -9.17 5.93 4.77
CA TYR A 19 -8.01 6.06 3.88
C TYR A 19 -7.58 4.70 3.38
N LYS A 20 -7.28 4.61 2.09
CA LYS A 20 -6.65 3.44 1.49
C LYS A 20 -5.28 3.85 0.96
N ILE A 21 -4.27 3.08 1.33
CA ILE A 21 -2.89 3.33 0.92
C ILE A 21 -2.44 2.21 -0.03
N ASP A 22 -1.82 2.59 -1.13
CA ASP A 22 -1.20 1.68 -2.08
C ASP A 22 0.29 1.91 -2.08
N LEU A 23 1.07 0.95 -1.58
CA LEU A 23 2.51 0.98 -1.58
C LEU A 23 3.07 -0.16 -2.42
N MET A 24 4.05 0.11 -3.26
CA MET A 24 4.65 -0.87 -4.17
C MET A 24 6.17 -0.73 -4.22
N SER A 25 6.84 -1.85 -4.40
CA SER A 25 8.27 -1.90 -4.70
C SER A 25 8.48 -1.58 -6.18
N GLY A 26 9.03 -0.43 -6.46
CA GLY A 26 9.31 0.00 -7.82
C GLY A 26 8.41 1.15 -8.27
N ASP A 27 8.82 1.80 -9.35
CA ASP A 27 8.08 2.92 -9.90
C ASP A 27 6.82 2.43 -10.62
N ASN A 28 5.73 3.18 -10.46
CA ASN A 28 4.53 2.90 -11.24
C ASN A 28 4.71 3.49 -12.65
N PRO A 29 4.90 2.65 -13.68
CA PRO A 29 5.08 3.16 -15.05
C PRO A 29 3.78 3.72 -15.67
N TYR A 30 2.65 3.49 -15.02
CA TYR A 30 1.35 3.87 -15.53
C TYR A 30 0.60 4.67 -14.48
N GLU A 31 0.49 5.97 -14.66
CA GLU A 31 -0.16 6.90 -13.73
C GLU A 31 -1.70 6.84 -13.77
N SER A 32 -2.26 5.76 -14.26
CA SER A 32 -3.71 5.65 -14.35
C SER A 32 -4.32 5.19 -13.02
N ALA A 33 -5.13 6.03 -12.43
CA ALA A 33 -5.90 5.68 -11.23
C ALA A 33 -6.98 4.60 -11.48
N SER A 34 -7.25 4.30 -12.74
CA SER A 34 -8.25 3.28 -13.11
C SER A 34 -7.73 1.84 -13.04
N TRP A 35 -6.42 1.64 -12.86
CA TRP A 35 -5.84 0.31 -12.78
C TRP A 35 -5.96 -0.23 -11.36
N SER A 36 -6.27 -1.53 -11.24
CA SER A 36 -6.22 -2.20 -9.95
C SER A 36 -4.77 -2.35 -9.48
N ASN A 37 -4.57 -2.52 -8.16
CA ASN A 37 -3.22 -2.71 -7.61
C ASN A 37 -2.54 -3.94 -8.21
N ARG A 38 -3.30 -5.00 -8.44
CA ARG A 38 -2.81 -6.21 -9.09
C ARG A 38 -2.33 -5.94 -10.51
N ASP A 39 -3.07 -5.14 -11.26
CA ASP A 39 -2.70 -4.80 -12.63
C ASP A 39 -1.44 -3.95 -12.65
N ARG A 40 -1.29 -3.02 -11.73
CA ARG A 40 -0.07 -2.21 -11.59
C ARG A 40 1.15 -3.07 -11.30
N LEU A 41 1.03 -4.01 -10.38
CA LEU A 41 2.11 -4.95 -10.06
C LEU A 41 2.47 -5.81 -11.27
N ASN A 42 1.47 -6.30 -11.98
CA ASN A 42 1.66 -7.11 -13.17
C ASN A 42 2.35 -6.33 -14.30
N LEU A 43 1.95 -5.09 -14.51
CA LEU A 43 2.60 -4.22 -15.50
C LEU A 43 4.04 -3.89 -15.11
N PHE A 44 4.29 -3.60 -13.84
CA PHE A 44 5.62 -3.32 -13.35
C PHE A 44 6.55 -4.53 -13.53
N ILE A 45 6.08 -5.72 -13.24
CA ILE A 45 6.89 -6.94 -13.33
C ILE A 45 7.40 -7.21 -14.76
N HIS A 46 6.67 -6.72 -15.77
CA HIS A 46 7.01 -6.87 -17.17
C HIS A 46 7.69 -5.62 -17.77
N SER A 47 7.94 -4.60 -16.97
CA SER A 47 8.60 -3.39 -17.45
C SER A 47 10.10 -3.59 -17.63
N GLU A 48 10.72 -2.79 -18.51
CA GLU A 48 12.17 -2.81 -18.71
C GLU A 48 12.94 -2.34 -17.47
N ASP A 49 12.30 -1.56 -16.62
CA ASP A 49 12.89 -1.01 -15.40
C ASP A 49 12.96 -2.05 -14.27
N ASN A 50 12.40 -3.24 -14.48
CA ASN A 50 12.39 -4.31 -13.50
C ASN A 50 13.02 -5.58 -14.07
N PRO A 51 14.36 -5.63 -14.20
CA PRO A 51 15.03 -6.81 -14.78
C PRO A 51 14.89 -8.07 -13.92
N GLU A 52 14.65 -7.92 -12.63
CA GLU A 52 14.46 -9.06 -11.71
C GLU A 52 13.06 -9.67 -11.81
N ARG A 53 12.12 -8.98 -12.44
CA ARG A 53 10.75 -9.44 -12.65
C ARG A 53 10.03 -9.83 -11.36
N VAL A 54 10.26 -9.06 -10.32
CA VAL A 54 9.62 -9.24 -9.02
C VAL A 54 8.85 -7.96 -8.67
N ALA A 55 7.65 -8.11 -8.18
CA ALA A 55 6.84 -7.00 -7.68
C ALA A 55 6.22 -7.34 -6.34
N GLU A 56 6.17 -6.37 -5.46
CA GLU A 56 5.68 -6.53 -4.10
C GLU A 56 4.86 -5.29 -3.74
N GLY A 57 3.74 -5.48 -3.08
CA GLY A 57 2.89 -4.37 -2.69
C GLY A 57 2.14 -4.65 -1.40
N ILE A 58 1.84 -3.60 -0.68
CA ILE A 58 1.03 -3.65 0.53
C ILE A 58 -0.03 -2.54 0.47
N TYR A 59 -1.26 -2.89 0.81
CA TYR A 59 -2.43 -2.03 0.62
C TYR A 59 -3.21 -1.90 1.93
N PRO A 60 -2.69 -1.17 2.92
CA PRO A 60 -3.40 -0.98 4.17
C PRO A 60 -4.59 -0.03 4.02
N VAL A 61 -5.67 -0.34 4.70
CA VAL A 61 -6.82 0.53 4.89
C VAL A 61 -6.80 0.99 6.34
N LEU A 62 -6.81 2.29 6.57
CA LEU A 62 -6.65 2.86 7.91
C LEU A 62 -7.99 3.07 8.59
N LYS A 63 -8.05 2.72 9.89
CA LYS A 63 -9.14 3.13 10.76
C LYS A 63 -8.87 4.56 11.21
N THR A 64 -9.77 5.48 10.89
CA THR A 64 -9.62 6.88 11.25
C THR A 64 -10.69 7.29 12.27
N PRO A 65 -10.39 8.23 13.18
CA PRO A 65 -11.37 8.69 14.16
C PRO A 65 -12.44 9.60 13.55
N THR A 66 -12.18 10.14 12.36
CA THR A 66 -13.09 11.03 11.64
C THR A 66 -13.09 10.67 10.16
N ASP A 67 -14.05 11.18 9.42
CA ASP A 67 -14.13 10.93 7.98
C ASP A 67 -12.86 11.39 7.25
N ALA A 68 -12.37 10.55 6.35
CA ALA A 68 -11.20 10.84 5.57
C ALA A 68 -11.44 11.99 4.59
N THR A 69 -10.42 12.84 4.45
CA THR A 69 -10.44 14.00 3.57
C THR A 69 -9.18 14.00 2.70
N ASN A 70 -8.95 15.06 1.96
CA ASN A 70 -7.74 15.21 1.15
C ASN A 70 -6.47 15.49 1.98
N TYR A 71 -6.54 15.40 3.28
CA TYR A 71 -5.40 15.52 4.18
C TYR A 71 -5.48 14.47 5.29
N VAL A 72 -4.41 13.71 5.48
CA VAL A 72 -4.28 12.76 6.58
C VAL A 72 -3.34 13.35 7.63
N GLU A 73 -3.81 13.43 8.88
CA GLU A 73 -3.01 13.94 9.98
C GLU A 73 -1.90 12.97 10.36
N ALA A 74 -0.76 13.51 10.81
CA ALA A 74 0.31 12.71 11.37
C ALA A 74 -0.20 11.95 12.61
N GLY A 75 0.20 10.70 12.74
CA GLY A 75 -0.21 9.86 13.86
C GLY A 75 -0.04 8.39 13.57
N ASN A 76 -0.46 7.55 14.51
CA ASN A 76 -0.45 6.11 14.40
C ASN A 76 -1.88 5.62 14.19
N TYR A 77 -2.10 4.87 13.11
CA TYR A 77 -3.42 4.38 12.73
C TYR A 77 -3.45 2.86 12.76
N SER A 78 -4.52 2.31 13.35
CA SER A 78 -4.83 0.89 13.20
C SER A 78 -5.39 0.62 11.80
N ILE A 79 -5.25 -0.61 11.33
CA ILE A 79 -5.76 -1.00 10.01
C ILE A 79 -7.08 -1.75 10.11
N VAL A 80 -7.82 -1.72 9.01
CA VAL A 80 -9.02 -2.56 8.83
C VAL A 80 -8.55 -3.94 8.35
N SER A 81 -8.96 -5.00 9.03
CA SER A 81 -8.61 -6.37 8.65
C SER A 81 -9.10 -6.70 7.23
N GLY A 82 -8.26 -7.39 6.48
CA GLY A 82 -8.56 -7.77 5.11
C GLY A 82 -9.55 -8.92 4.97
N SER A 83 -9.69 -9.74 5.97
CA SER A 83 -10.57 -10.94 6.12
C SER A 83 -11.52 -11.19 4.93
N MET A 84 -11.00 -11.59 3.78
CA MET A 84 -11.74 -11.94 2.56
C MET A 84 -12.61 -10.83 1.96
N ASN A 85 -12.44 -9.58 2.41
CA ASN A 85 -13.15 -8.43 1.88
C ASN A 85 -12.17 -7.55 1.09
N TRP A 86 -12.50 -7.25 -0.16
CA TRP A 86 -11.69 -6.39 -1.02
C TRP A 86 -11.53 -4.95 -0.50
N ASN A 87 -12.34 -4.56 0.48
CA ASN A 87 -12.25 -3.26 1.14
C ASN A 87 -11.31 -3.26 2.35
N GLY A 88 -10.67 -4.39 2.63
CA GLY A 88 -9.72 -4.50 3.73
C GLY A 88 -8.27 -4.48 3.27
N SER A 89 -7.37 -4.56 4.24
CA SER A 89 -5.93 -4.49 4.00
C SER A 89 -5.38 -5.79 3.40
N ALA A 90 -4.43 -5.68 2.48
CA ALA A 90 -3.88 -6.83 1.76
C ALA A 90 -2.39 -6.67 1.45
N TYR A 91 -1.74 -7.80 1.22
CA TYR A 91 -0.35 -7.90 0.77
C TYR A 91 -0.29 -8.72 -0.51
N PHE A 92 0.59 -8.35 -1.43
CA PHE A 92 0.75 -9.04 -2.70
C PHE A 92 2.23 -9.15 -3.07
N TYR A 93 2.64 -10.34 -3.51
CA TYR A 93 3.97 -10.61 -4.07
C TYR A 93 3.82 -11.40 -5.37
N MET A 94 4.56 -11.04 -6.40
CA MET A 94 4.54 -11.74 -7.68
C MET A 94 5.94 -11.93 -8.23
N ASP A 95 6.23 -13.14 -8.68
CA ASP A 95 7.46 -13.51 -9.39
C ASP A 95 7.12 -13.81 -10.86
N GLY A 96 7.59 -12.97 -11.78
CA GLY A 96 7.29 -13.09 -13.20
C GLY A 96 8.07 -14.18 -13.94
N TYR A 97 9.12 -14.72 -13.35
CA TYR A 97 9.83 -15.87 -13.96
C TYR A 97 9.07 -17.17 -13.74
N THR A 98 8.56 -17.37 -12.53
CA THR A 98 7.81 -18.57 -12.17
C THR A 98 6.32 -18.41 -12.33
N TRP A 99 5.83 -17.17 -12.53
CA TRP A 99 4.42 -16.81 -12.54
C TRP A 99 3.71 -17.13 -11.22
N GLU A 100 4.48 -17.26 -10.15
CA GLU A 100 3.93 -17.45 -8.82
C GLU A 100 3.49 -16.11 -8.23
N ALA A 101 2.30 -16.09 -7.70
CA ALA A 101 1.75 -14.96 -6.98
C ALA A 101 1.34 -15.39 -5.59
N THR A 102 1.75 -14.61 -4.60
CA THR A 102 1.30 -14.78 -3.22
C THR A 102 0.41 -13.59 -2.87
N TYR A 103 -0.78 -13.89 -2.37
CA TYR A 103 -1.72 -12.87 -1.93
C TYR A 103 -2.15 -13.21 -0.51
N GLY A 104 -2.06 -12.23 0.38
CA GLY A 104 -2.43 -12.41 1.78
C GLY A 104 -3.28 -11.26 2.30
N PHE A 105 -4.27 -11.62 3.11
CA PHE A 105 -5.01 -10.64 3.86
C PHE A 105 -4.23 -10.24 5.11
N ILE A 106 -4.24 -8.96 5.44
CA ILE A 106 -3.60 -8.42 6.63
C ILE A 106 -4.63 -8.40 7.74
N ASP A 107 -4.28 -8.98 8.89
CA ASP A 107 -5.21 -9.12 10.00
C ASP A 107 -5.20 -7.92 10.94
N ASN A 108 -4.02 -7.50 11.35
CA ASN A 108 -3.89 -6.36 12.26
C ASN A 108 -2.53 -5.66 12.09
N GLY A 109 -2.36 -4.57 12.80
CA GLY A 109 -1.14 -3.80 12.82
C GLY A 109 -1.40 -2.31 12.76
N ASN A 110 -0.33 -1.58 12.49
CA ASN A 110 -0.35 -0.12 12.53
C ASN A 110 0.34 0.47 11.32
N VAL A 111 -0.13 1.66 10.94
CA VAL A 111 0.53 2.52 9.97
C VAL A 111 0.80 3.85 10.65
N THR A 112 2.06 4.28 10.63
CA THR A 112 2.45 5.57 11.18
C THR A 112 2.63 6.56 10.04
N ILE A 113 1.94 7.69 10.13
CA ILE A 113 2.02 8.79 9.18
C ILE A 113 2.75 9.95 9.82
N SER A 114 3.73 10.49 9.13
CA SER A 114 4.43 11.72 9.52
C SER A 114 4.82 12.52 8.28
N TYR A 115 5.33 13.72 8.50
CA TYR A 115 5.75 14.62 7.42
C TYR A 115 7.14 15.14 7.74
N ASN A 116 8.00 15.25 6.73
CA ASN A 116 9.32 15.84 6.88
C ASN A 116 9.33 17.34 6.61
N GLU A 117 10.49 17.96 6.69
CA GLU A 117 10.65 19.42 6.48
C GLU A 117 10.29 19.86 5.06
N ASP A 118 10.36 18.97 4.09
CA ASP A 118 10.01 19.22 2.68
C ASP A 118 8.53 18.99 2.37
N ASN A 119 7.72 18.77 3.40
CA ASN A 119 6.30 18.44 3.29
C ASN A 119 6.02 17.13 2.53
N GLU A 120 7.00 16.24 2.46
CA GLU A 120 6.78 14.90 1.97
C GLU A 120 6.13 14.06 3.07
N ILE A 121 5.28 13.13 2.68
CA ILE A 121 4.67 12.18 3.61
C ILE A 121 5.62 11.02 3.85
N ILE A 122 5.72 10.60 5.11
CA ILE A 122 6.44 9.41 5.52
C ILE A 122 5.41 8.39 6.01
N ILE A 123 5.38 7.23 5.38
CA ILE A 123 4.46 6.15 5.71
C ILE A 123 5.26 4.95 6.17
N GLU A 124 5.02 4.52 7.41
CA GLU A 124 5.66 3.33 7.98
C GLU A 124 4.58 2.30 8.29
N VAL A 125 4.67 1.14 7.65
CA VAL A 125 3.72 0.04 7.81
C VAL A 125 4.34 -1.08 8.63
N ASP A 126 3.65 -1.51 9.69
CA ASP A 126 4.05 -2.63 10.53
C ASP A 126 2.81 -3.45 10.84
N VAL A 127 2.60 -4.51 10.10
CA VAL A 127 1.37 -5.29 10.13
C VAL A 127 1.65 -6.78 10.22
N THR A 128 0.62 -7.55 10.50
CA THR A 128 0.66 -9.01 10.61
C THR A 128 -0.43 -9.60 9.71
N ASP A 129 -0.11 -10.65 8.97
CA ASP A 129 -1.08 -11.35 8.15
C ASP A 129 -1.94 -12.33 9.00
N LEU A 130 -2.89 -13.01 8.35
CA LEU A 130 -3.77 -13.96 9.03
C LEU A 130 -3.03 -15.18 9.62
N ASN A 131 -1.82 -15.45 9.15
CA ASN A 131 -0.98 -16.55 9.64
C ASN A 131 0.02 -16.11 10.70
N GLY A 132 0.01 -14.84 11.09
CA GLY A 132 0.90 -14.29 12.11
C GLY A 132 2.27 -13.86 11.61
N PHE A 133 2.51 -13.84 10.30
CA PHE A 133 3.76 -13.34 9.73
C PHE A 133 3.79 -11.81 9.70
N SER A 134 4.93 -11.25 10.08
CA SER A 134 5.17 -9.81 10.07
C SER A 134 5.45 -9.31 8.66
N ILE A 135 4.84 -8.19 8.30
CA ILE A 135 5.08 -7.50 7.02
C ILE A 135 5.32 -6.03 7.33
N LYS A 136 6.46 -5.53 6.86
CA LYS A 136 6.88 -4.14 7.08
C LYS A 136 7.23 -3.48 5.77
N SER A 137 6.83 -2.22 5.63
CA SER A 137 7.22 -1.40 4.50
C SER A 137 7.28 0.06 4.91
N ASN A 138 8.02 0.85 4.15
CA ASN A 138 8.07 2.29 4.34
C ASN A 138 8.05 3.01 2.98
N TYR A 139 7.63 4.26 3.02
CA TYR A 139 7.57 5.12 1.85
C TYR A 139 7.79 6.57 2.26
N ILE A 140 8.55 7.31 1.47
CA ILE A 140 8.71 8.76 1.58
C ILE A 140 8.48 9.35 0.20
N GLY A 141 7.59 10.31 0.09
CA GLY A 141 7.31 10.92 -1.19
C GLY A 141 6.25 12.02 -1.12
N PRO A 142 5.72 12.45 -2.27
CA PRO A 142 4.72 13.51 -2.32
C PRO A 142 3.48 13.20 -1.48
N ALA A 143 3.00 14.21 -0.76
CA ALA A 143 1.84 14.09 0.14
C ALA A 143 0.53 14.37 -0.59
N THR A 144 0.32 13.78 -1.75
CA THR A 144 -0.90 13.96 -2.53
C THR A 144 -1.93 12.91 -2.14
N ILE A 145 -3.12 13.37 -1.74
CA ILE A 145 -4.23 12.50 -1.35
C ILE A 145 -5.40 12.81 -2.26
N THR A 146 -5.91 11.78 -2.95
CA THR A 146 -6.97 11.93 -3.94
C THR A 146 -8.22 11.17 -3.53
N GLU A 147 -9.37 11.66 -3.99
CA GLU A 147 -10.63 10.95 -3.79
C GLU A 147 -10.66 9.71 -4.70
N GLN A 148 -11.01 8.58 -4.12
CA GLN A 148 -11.24 7.37 -4.90
C GLN A 148 -12.65 7.38 -5.47
N VAL A 149 -12.71 7.40 -6.78
CA VAL A 149 -13.97 7.42 -7.53
C VAL A 149 -14.36 6.00 -7.93
#